data_426b5ce079f9d287f721d015940f460a
#
_entry.id   426b5ce079f9d287f721d015940f460a
#
_cell.length_a   1.000
_cell.length_b   1.000
_cell.length_c   1.000
_cell.angle_alpha   90.00
_cell.angle_beta   90.00
_cell.angle_gamma   90.00
#
_symmetry.space_group_name_H-M   'P 1'
#
loop_
_entity.id
_entity.type
_entity.pdbx_description
1 polymer ?
#
loop_
_entity_poly.entity_id
_entity_poly.type
_entity_poly.pdbx_seq_one_letter_code
_entity_poly.pdbx_strand_id
1 'polypeptide(L)'
;AGLFFSLFLQKLYGKKDFAVVAFSAFYALCAWALGFHWNIMWMDTFALLPLVILGEIALLREKRFFLYTVTLFLAIYANYYVGFFVCIFVALVFFCYEICRFPGWKRAGLDLVRIAIFSLLAIGMTAVLELPTLAALQTTQSSVNAFPKGFRLNIATENTWKGLLDAMRQVAGNMGGALEPNFKEGLPNLYCGVFAIQLAFLFLMAREVKLRDKLCAVFLLLFFMLSFIIRQLDYIWHGFHFPNMIPYRFSFLFSFVLLYMAYRAWLLRRRFSVWHILAAMLFTGAVLCCSNDLTHTETAEAFGIALEVPVYALYNFGFLLAFTACLLYGKKKVKIAEDAESAEVSRARYRQSCYRVHSRWAVLTVVILEMCANLLSFGLYFPGTGVSNYPKGREAAASMFRYMREREKEPFYRAEVTHAQTLNDDALNGYNGI
;
A
#
# COMPACT_ATOMS: atom_id res chain seq x y z
N ALA A 1 9.66 -4.89 4.07
CA ALA A 1 8.33 -5.08 3.45
C ALA A 1 8.35 -6.22 2.43
N GLY A 2 9.14 -6.14 1.36
CA GLY A 2 9.18 -7.15 0.29
C GLY A 2 9.49 -8.55 0.76
N LEU A 3 10.47 -8.73 1.66
CA LEU A 3 10.81 -10.04 2.23
C LEU A 3 9.60 -10.66 2.96
N PHE A 4 8.89 -9.89 3.79
CA PHE A 4 7.76 -10.40 4.55
C PHE A 4 6.54 -10.68 3.66
N PHE A 5 6.33 -9.89 2.61
CA PHE A 5 5.32 -10.19 1.61
C PHE A 5 5.66 -11.45 0.80
N SER A 6 6.95 -11.68 0.50
CA SER A 6 7.39 -12.92 -0.15
C SER A 6 7.15 -14.15 0.72
N LEU A 7 7.43 -14.06 2.03
CA LEU A 7 7.16 -15.13 2.99
C LEU A 7 5.65 -15.40 3.10
N PHE A 8 4.83 -14.36 3.13
CA PHE A 8 3.37 -14.47 3.10
C PHE A 8 2.89 -15.27 1.89
N LEU A 9 3.32 -14.88 0.68
CA LEU A 9 2.93 -15.56 -0.55
C LEU A 9 3.44 -16.99 -0.61
N GLN A 10 4.70 -17.22 -0.21
CA GLN A 10 5.30 -18.56 -0.20
C GLN A 10 4.58 -19.51 0.76
N LYS A 11 4.29 -19.06 1.97
CA LYS A 11 3.63 -19.89 2.99
C LYS A 11 2.16 -20.14 2.65
N LEU A 12 1.47 -19.13 2.09
CA LEU A 12 0.05 -19.26 1.75
C LEU A 12 -0.19 -20.16 0.54
N TYR A 13 0.68 -20.12 -0.47
CA TYR A 13 0.48 -20.80 -1.75
C TYR A 13 1.52 -21.88 -2.08
N GLY A 14 2.54 -22.07 -1.28
CA GLY A 14 3.57 -23.09 -1.49
C GLY A 14 4.41 -22.85 -2.76
N LYS A 15 4.50 -21.60 -3.25
CA LYS A 15 5.26 -21.25 -4.46
C LYS A 15 6.53 -20.49 -4.13
N LYS A 16 7.61 -20.82 -4.84
CA LYS A 16 8.93 -20.17 -4.72
C LYS A 16 9.43 -19.86 -6.12
N ASP A 17 8.76 -18.95 -6.82
CA ASP A 17 9.09 -18.59 -8.19
C ASP A 17 9.26 -17.07 -8.37
N PHE A 18 9.63 -16.64 -9.58
CA PHE A 18 9.84 -15.23 -9.90
C PHE A 18 8.63 -14.34 -9.64
N ALA A 19 7.42 -14.91 -9.70
CA ALA A 19 6.23 -14.14 -9.40
C ALA A 19 6.21 -13.67 -7.94
N VAL A 20 6.71 -14.49 -7.02
CA VAL A 20 6.86 -14.08 -5.62
C VAL A 20 7.75 -12.84 -5.51
N VAL A 21 8.87 -12.80 -6.26
CA VAL A 21 9.77 -11.65 -6.28
C VAL A 21 9.08 -10.43 -6.88
N ALA A 22 8.42 -10.58 -8.02
CA ALA A 22 7.71 -9.51 -8.71
C ALA A 22 6.63 -8.87 -7.84
N PHE A 23 5.77 -9.70 -7.22
CA PHE A 23 4.70 -9.17 -6.34
C PHE A 23 5.24 -8.59 -5.04
N SER A 24 6.38 -9.09 -4.57
CA SER A 24 7.07 -8.50 -3.41
C SER A 24 7.67 -7.13 -3.73
N ALA A 25 8.15 -6.93 -4.96
CA ALA A 25 8.59 -5.62 -5.43
C ALA A 25 7.42 -4.65 -5.55
N PHE A 26 6.28 -5.07 -6.10
CA PHE A 26 5.06 -4.25 -6.14
C PHE A 26 4.62 -3.81 -4.75
N TYR A 27 4.68 -4.69 -3.75
CA TYR A 27 4.34 -4.32 -2.38
C TYR A 27 5.36 -3.36 -1.78
N ALA A 28 6.64 -3.66 -1.91
CA ALA A 28 7.71 -2.87 -1.28
C ALA A 28 7.87 -1.47 -1.88
N LEU A 29 7.55 -1.31 -3.17
CA LEU A 29 7.69 -0.07 -3.93
C LEU A 29 6.33 0.50 -4.38
N CYS A 30 5.24 0.16 -3.66
CA CYS A 30 3.94 0.77 -3.92
C CYS A 30 3.96 2.27 -3.58
N ALA A 31 3.01 3.00 -4.12
CA ALA A 31 2.90 4.45 -3.94
C ALA A 31 2.89 4.87 -2.46
N TRP A 32 2.26 4.08 -1.59
CA TRP A 32 2.27 4.36 -0.16
C TRP A 32 3.67 4.29 0.44
N ALA A 33 4.43 3.24 0.11
CA ALA A 33 5.79 3.06 0.62
C ALA A 33 6.72 4.17 0.13
N LEU A 34 6.59 4.58 -1.13
CA LEU A 34 7.36 5.67 -1.71
C LEU A 34 6.90 7.02 -1.15
N GLY A 35 5.59 7.28 -1.05
CA GLY A 35 5.03 8.52 -0.55
C GLY A 35 5.33 8.81 0.91
N PHE A 36 5.44 7.77 1.72
CA PHE A 36 5.68 7.90 3.16
C PHE A 36 7.06 7.42 3.61
N HIS A 37 8.00 7.23 2.70
CA HIS A 37 9.35 6.71 3.01
C HIS A 37 10.10 7.54 4.06
N TRP A 38 9.84 8.83 4.13
CA TRP A 38 10.43 9.74 5.11
C TRP A 38 9.87 9.53 6.53
N ASN A 39 8.68 8.93 6.67
CA ASN A 39 8.12 8.48 7.94
C ASN A 39 8.66 7.09 8.31
N ILE A 40 9.94 7.00 8.62
CA ILE A 40 10.64 5.74 8.89
C ILE A 40 9.89 4.92 9.94
N MET A 41 9.32 5.58 10.97
CA MET A 41 8.58 4.95 12.06
C MET A 41 7.31 4.18 11.61
N TRP A 42 6.80 4.43 10.42
CA TRP A 42 5.61 3.71 9.89
C TRP A 42 6.00 2.48 9.10
N MET A 43 7.24 2.44 8.58
CA MET A 43 7.71 1.42 7.67
C MET A 43 7.79 0.03 8.32
N ASP A 44 8.06 -0.04 9.63
CA ASP A 44 8.13 -1.32 10.34
C ASP A 44 6.76 -1.97 10.42
N THR A 45 5.72 -1.23 10.79
CA THR A 45 4.35 -1.73 10.84
C THR A 45 3.85 -2.12 9.44
N PHE A 46 4.12 -1.31 8.43
CA PHE A 46 3.83 -1.64 7.03
C PHE A 46 4.52 -2.95 6.60
N ALA A 47 5.80 -3.11 6.97
CA ALA A 47 6.55 -4.32 6.64
C ALA A 47 5.99 -5.55 7.36
N LEU A 48 5.51 -5.43 8.59
CA LEU A 48 4.98 -6.52 9.40
C LEU A 48 3.59 -6.98 8.98
N LEU A 49 2.77 -6.14 8.32
CA LEU A 49 1.41 -6.47 7.92
C LEU A 49 1.28 -7.86 7.25
N PRO A 50 2.09 -8.23 6.25
CA PRO A 50 1.98 -9.56 5.62
C PRO A 50 2.16 -10.72 6.60
N LEU A 51 3.02 -10.56 7.61
CA LEU A 51 3.24 -11.59 8.64
C LEU A 51 2.10 -11.62 9.66
N VAL A 52 1.51 -10.48 10.00
CA VAL A 52 0.30 -10.42 10.86
C VAL A 52 -0.83 -11.20 10.21
N ILE A 53 -1.11 -10.95 8.94
CA ILE A 53 -2.18 -11.66 8.21
C ILE A 53 -1.84 -13.14 8.00
N LEU A 54 -0.58 -13.49 7.75
CA LEU A 54 -0.15 -14.89 7.71
C LEU A 54 -0.36 -15.58 9.06
N GLY A 55 -0.02 -14.90 10.15
CA GLY A 55 -0.22 -15.36 11.52
C GLY A 55 -1.70 -15.55 11.86
N GLU A 56 -2.56 -14.61 11.45
CA GLU A 56 -4.02 -14.71 11.59
C GLU A 56 -4.56 -15.95 10.87
N ILE A 57 -4.17 -16.18 9.62
CA ILE A 57 -4.57 -17.38 8.87
C ILE A 57 -4.07 -18.65 9.55
N ALA A 58 -2.84 -18.68 10.07
CA ALA A 58 -2.29 -19.81 10.80
C ALA A 58 -3.04 -20.06 12.12
N LEU A 59 -3.42 -18.99 12.84
CA LEU A 59 -4.24 -19.08 14.04
C LEU A 59 -5.62 -19.68 13.74
N LEU A 60 -6.28 -19.27 12.68
CA LEU A 60 -7.61 -19.73 12.32
C LEU A 60 -7.61 -21.15 11.71
N ARG A 61 -6.61 -21.50 10.91
CA ARG A 61 -6.52 -22.80 10.22
C ARG A 61 -5.86 -23.88 11.08
N GLU A 62 -4.70 -23.55 11.67
CA GLU A 62 -3.77 -24.48 12.31
C GLU A 62 -3.80 -24.37 13.83
N LYS A 63 -4.50 -23.37 14.37
CA LYS A 63 -4.57 -23.05 15.81
C LYS A 63 -3.22 -22.61 16.40
N ARG A 64 -2.32 -22.12 15.55
CA ARG A 64 -0.98 -21.66 15.91
C ARG A 64 -1.02 -20.16 16.16
N PHE A 65 -0.91 -19.78 17.42
CA PHE A 65 -1.07 -18.39 17.85
C PHE A 65 0.23 -17.55 17.83
N PHE A 66 1.39 -18.18 17.94
CA PHE A 66 2.65 -17.50 18.20
C PHE A 66 2.99 -16.44 17.14
N LEU A 67 2.93 -16.82 15.84
CA LEU A 67 3.25 -15.88 14.75
C LEU A 67 2.32 -14.67 14.79
N TYR A 68 1.01 -14.91 14.95
CA TYR A 68 0.01 -13.84 15.01
C TYR A 68 0.27 -12.88 16.17
N THR A 69 0.38 -13.43 17.38
CA THR A 69 0.53 -12.63 18.61
C THR A 69 1.81 -11.80 18.58
N VAL A 70 2.93 -12.41 18.20
CA VAL A 70 4.22 -11.72 18.17
C VAL A 70 4.27 -10.65 17.08
N THR A 71 3.78 -10.96 15.88
CA THR A 71 3.85 -9.98 14.79
C THR A 71 2.86 -8.84 14.98
N LEU A 72 1.69 -9.08 15.57
CA LEU A 72 0.73 -8.03 15.92
C LEU A 72 1.30 -7.15 17.07
N PHE A 73 1.86 -7.76 18.11
CA PHE A 73 2.57 -7.04 19.16
C PHE A 73 3.65 -6.12 18.57
N LEU A 74 4.55 -6.66 17.73
CA LEU A 74 5.62 -5.87 17.13
C LEU A 74 5.08 -4.76 16.23
N ALA A 75 3.99 -5.00 15.50
CA ALA A 75 3.38 -3.99 14.63
C ALA A 75 2.81 -2.81 15.42
N ILE A 76 2.16 -3.07 16.57
CA ILE A 76 1.63 -2.03 17.46
C ILE A 76 2.78 -1.34 18.19
N TYR A 77 3.75 -2.10 18.71
CA TYR A 77 4.89 -1.58 19.44
C TYR A 77 5.78 -0.66 18.59
N ALA A 78 5.99 -1.01 17.31
CA ALA A 78 6.76 -0.19 16.38
C ALA A 78 6.08 1.15 16.09
N ASN A 79 4.75 1.16 15.94
CA ASN A 79 3.97 2.38 15.78
C ASN A 79 2.51 2.11 16.15
N TYR A 80 2.07 2.62 17.28
CA TYR A 80 0.71 2.43 17.79
C TYR A 80 -0.35 2.91 16.80
N TYR A 81 -0.10 4.03 16.14
CA TYR A 81 -1.05 4.69 15.26
C TYR A 81 -1.30 3.89 13.97
N VAL A 82 -0.23 3.46 13.29
CA VAL A 82 -0.36 2.58 12.11
C VAL A 82 -0.77 1.16 12.54
N GLY A 83 -0.35 0.72 13.72
CA GLY A 83 -0.78 -0.54 14.35
C GLY A 83 -2.29 -0.59 14.57
N PHE A 84 -2.93 0.52 14.90
CA PHE A 84 -4.38 0.63 15.02
C PHE A 84 -5.09 0.32 13.69
N PHE A 85 -4.57 0.80 12.55
CA PHE A 85 -5.10 0.44 11.23
C PHE A 85 -4.98 -1.06 10.95
N VAL A 86 -3.86 -1.66 11.37
CA VAL A 86 -3.65 -3.12 11.24
C VAL A 86 -4.67 -3.88 12.10
N CYS A 87 -4.98 -3.43 13.31
CA CYS A 87 -6.00 -4.05 14.17
C CYS A 87 -7.39 -4.02 13.52
N ILE A 88 -7.81 -2.89 12.95
CA ILE A 88 -9.09 -2.83 12.21
C ILE A 88 -9.06 -3.77 11.00
N PHE A 89 -7.93 -3.80 10.28
CA PHE A 89 -7.81 -4.67 9.10
C PHE A 89 -7.85 -6.15 9.45
N VAL A 90 -7.21 -6.57 10.53
CA VAL A 90 -7.32 -7.94 11.07
C VAL A 90 -8.78 -8.31 11.32
N ALA A 91 -9.57 -7.45 11.96
CA ALA A 91 -10.98 -7.71 12.15
C ALA A 91 -11.74 -7.88 10.83
N LEU A 92 -11.48 -7.03 9.83
CA LEU A 92 -12.09 -7.14 8.50
C LEU A 92 -11.69 -8.43 7.78
N VAL A 93 -10.41 -8.81 7.84
CA VAL A 93 -9.88 -10.05 7.25
C VAL A 93 -10.49 -11.26 7.95
N PHE A 94 -10.62 -11.24 9.28
CA PHE A 94 -11.29 -12.30 10.04
C PHE A 94 -12.71 -12.55 9.52
N PHE A 95 -13.54 -11.52 9.42
CA PHE A 95 -14.91 -11.66 8.93
C PHE A 95 -14.95 -12.18 7.50
N CYS A 96 -14.13 -11.64 6.61
CA CYS A 96 -14.03 -12.12 5.23
C CYS A 96 -13.58 -13.58 5.17
N TYR A 97 -12.61 -13.98 5.99
CA TYR A 97 -12.10 -15.33 6.05
C TYR A 97 -13.17 -16.33 6.52
N GLU A 98 -13.93 -15.99 7.57
CA GLU A 98 -15.01 -16.82 8.09
C GLU A 98 -16.18 -16.96 7.08
N ILE A 99 -16.53 -15.88 6.37
CA ILE A 99 -17.52 -15.91 5.29
C ILE A 99 -17.07 -16.83 4.15
N CYS A 100 -15.81 -16.73 3.74
CA CYS A 100 -15.27 -17.56 2.66
C CYS A 100 -15.18 -19.04 3.04
N ARG A 101 -14.82 -19.32 4.28
CA ARG A 101 -14.67 -20.69 4.80
C ARG A 101 -16.00 -21.32 5.19
N PHE A 102 -16.89 -20.54 5.76
CA PHE A 102 -18.19 -20.93 6.28
C PHE A 102 -18.17 -22.20 7.18
N PRO A 103 -17.49 -22.14 8.35
CA PRO A 103 -17.27 -23.31 9.20
C PRO A 103 -18.51 -23.68 10.06
N GLY A 104 -19.58 -22.88 10.01
CA GLY A 104 -20.75 -22.94 10.89
C GLY A 104 -20.60 -22.06 12.15
N TRP A 105 -21.73 -21.58 12.68
CA TRP A 105 -21.79 -20.56 13.72
C TRP A 105 -21.01 -20.87 15.01
N LYS A 106 -21.07 -22.13 15.47
CA LYS A 106 -20.33 -22.54 16.69
C LYS A 106 -18.82 -22.41 16.52
N ARG A 107 -18.30 -22.80 15.36
CA ARG A 107 -16.88 -22.74 15.05
C ARG A 107 -16.42 -21.32 14.80
N ALA A 108 -17.21 -20.54 14.09
CA ALA A 108 -16.95 -19.11 13.89
C ALA A 108 -16.90 -18.35 15.22
N GLY A 109 -17.82 -18.66 16.16
CA GLY A 109 -17.78 -18.09 17.52
C GLY A 109 -16.52 -18.47 18.30
N LEU A 110 -16.06 -19.73 18.22
CA LEU A 110 -14.81 -20.16 18.85
C LEU A 110 -13.58 -19.48 18.20
N ASP A 111 -13.59 -19.32 16.90
CA ASP A 111 -12.51 -18.64 16.18
C ASP A 111 -12.51 -17.13 16.48
N LEU A 112 -13.69 -16.50 16.69
CA LEU A 112 -13.81 -15.12 17.18
C LEU A 112 -13.21 -14.95 18.59
N VAL A 113 -13.58 -15.84 19.52
CA VAL A 113 -13.01 -15.82 20.88
C VAL A 113 -11.49 -16.00 20.83
N ARG A 114 -11.01 -16.91 19.99
CA ARG A 114 -9.58 -17.16 19.84
C ARG A 114 -8.82 -15.95 19.32
N ILE A 115 -9.28 -15.32 18.24
CA ILE A 115 -8.62 -14.14 17.69
C ILE A 115 -8.67 -12.97 18.69
N ALA A 116 -9.79 -12.80 19.39
CA ALA A 116 -9.93 -11.77 20.42
C ALA A 116 -8.92 -11.96 21.57
N ILE A 117 -8.78 -13.19 22.11
CA ILE A 117 -7.83 -13.48 23.19
C ILE A 117 -6.39 -13.15 22.76
N PHE A 118 -5.96 -13.61 21.57
CA PHE A 118 -4.58 -13.40 21.14
C PHE A 118 -4.32 -11.97 20.63
N SER A 119 -5.35 -11.25 20.17
CA SER A 119 -5.26 -9.80 19.92
C SER A 119 -5.12 -9.02 21.21
N LEU A 120 -5.95 -9.33 22.23
CA LEU A 120 -5.85 -8.68 23.53
C LEU A 120 -4.51 -8.98 24.22
N LEU A 121 -3.96 -10.19 24.04
CA LEU A 121 -2.64 -10.53 24.55
C LEU A 121 -1.56 -9.67 23.86
N ALA A 122 -1.60 -9.54 22.53
CA ALA A 122 -0.67 -8.70 21.78
C ALA A 122 -0.75 -7.22 22.22
N ILE A 123 -1.97 -6.68 22.35
CA ILE A 123 -2.20 -5.30 22.84
C ILE A 123 -1.74 -5.16 24.31
N GLY A 124 -2.03 -6.15 25.15
CA GLY A 124 -1.60 -6.13 26.56
C GLY A 124 -0.07 -6.10 26.72
N MET A 125 0.67 -6.77 25.82
CA MET A 125 2.14 -6.70 25.79
C MET A 125 2.68 -5.30 25.42
N THR A 126 1.89 -4.47 24.72
CA THR A 126 2.26 -3.07 24.39
C THR A 126 1.80 -2.09 25.45
N ALA A 127 1.10 -2.51 26.49
CA ALA A 127 0.48 -1.61 27.49
C ALA A 127 1.48 -0.66 28.17
N VAL A 128 2.74 -1.08 28.32
CA VAL A 128 3.80 -0.23 28.88
C VAL A 128 4.05 1.04 28.04
N LEU A 129 3.80 0.98 26.73
CA LEU A 129 3.88 2.11 25.80
C LEU A 129 2.52 2.78 25.61
N GLU A 130 1.46 1.98 25.42
CA GLU A 130 0.14 2.46 25.05
C GLU A 130 -0.56 3.23 26.16
N LEU A 131 -0.44 2.81 27.43
CA LEU A 131 -1.12 3.49 28.55
C LEU A 131 -0.58 4.92 28.78
N PRO A 132 0.75 5.15 28.83
CA PRO A 132 1.27 6.52 28.91
C PRO A 132 0.92 7.36 27.67
N THR A 133 0.96 6.76 26.47
CA THR A 133 0.59 7.43 25.22
C THR A 133 -0.87 7.85 25.23
N LEU A 134 -1.78 6.98 25.67
CA LEU A 134 -3.21 7.30 25.80
C LEU A 134 -3.44 8.44 26.80
N ALA A 135 -2.76 8.40 27.95
CA ALA A 135 -2.84 9.46 28.93
C ALA A 135 -2.33 10.80 28.36
N ALA A 136 -1.23 10.79 27.62
CA ALA A 136 -0.70 11.96 26.96
C ALA A 136 -1.65 12.51 25.86
N LEU A 137 -2.24 11.63 25.05
CA LEU A 137 -3.19 12.02 24.01
C LEU A 137 -4.44 12.71 24.57
N GLN A 138 -4.88 12.35 25.76
CA GLN A 138 -6.02 13.00 26.43
C GLN A 138 -5.76 14.48 26.76
N THR A 139 -4.51 14.89 26.88
CA THR A 139 -4.11 16.27 27.13
C THR A 139 -3.86 17.07 25.87
N THR A 140 -3.91 16.44 24.70
CA THR A 140 -3.67 17.09 23.41
C THR A 140 -4.97 17.54 22.74
N GLN A 141 -4.83 18.36 21.70
CA GLN A 141 -5.96 18.86 20.91
C GLN A 141 -6.75 17.76 20.19
N SER A 142 -6.17 16.58 20.00
CA SER A 142 -6.87 15.43 19.43
C SER A 142 -8.04 14.92 20.30
N SER A 143 -7.98 15.13 21.62
CA SER A 143 -9.07 14.78 22.55
C SER A 143 -10.33 15.64 22.39
N VAL A 144 -10.23 16.80 21.74
CA VAL A 144 -11.33 17.75 21.55
C VAL A 144 -12.17 17.44 20.31
N ASN A 145 -11.71 16.56 19.45
CA ASN A 145 -12.41 16.19 18.22
C ASN A 145 -13.66 15.36 18.51
N ALA A 146 -14.84 15.91 18.21
CA ALA A 146 -16.10 15.19 18.32
C ALA A 146 -16.44 14.41 17.05
N PHE A 147 -17.20 13.31 17.21
CA PHE A 147 -17.71 12.54 16.07
C PHE A 147 -18.53 13.44 15.13
N PRO A 148 -18.30 13.37 13.81
CA PRO A 148 -18.98 14.23 12.84
C PRO A 148 -20.50 14.05 12.88
N LYS A 149 -21.23 15.14 13.09
CA LYS A 149 -22.70 15.15 13.06
C LYS A 149 -23.19 15.15 11.61
N GLY A 150 -24.15 14.29 11.34
CA GLY A 150 -24.71 14.11 9.99
C GLY A 150 -23.72 13.47 9.01
N PHE A 151 -24.22 13.10 7.84
CA PHE A 151 -23.37 12.52 6.78
C PHE A 151 -22.48 13.61 6.15
N ARG A 152 -21.17 13.41 6.19
CA ARG A 152 -20.20 14.32 5.59
C ARG A 152 -19.17 13.57 4.78
N LEU A 153 -18.72 14.21 3.71
CA LEU A 153 -17.64 13.72 2.87
C LEU A 153 -16.31 14.36 3.31
N ASN A 154 -15.25 13.59 3.19
CA ASN A 154 -13.90 13.99 3.61
C ASN A 154 -13.28 14.99 2.61
N ILE A 155 -13.67 14.88 1.36
CA ILE A 155 -13.15 15.70 0.28
C ILE A 155 -13.88 17.03 0.30
N ALA A 156 -13.12 18.10 0.49
CA ALA A 156 -13.62 19.48 0.52
C ALA A 156 -14.03 20.02 -0.87
N THR A 157 -14.51 19.17 -1.75
CA THR A 157 -15.00 19.57 -3.06
C THR A 157 -16.51 19.64 -3.04
N GLU A 158 -17.06 20.69 -3.59
CA GLU A 158 -18.52 20.85 -3.80
C GLU A 158 -19.12 19.71 -4.64
N ASN A 159 -18.28 18.96 -5.35
CA ASN A 159 -18.67 17.87 -6.23
C ASN A 159 -18.19 16.51 -5.69
N THR A 160 -19.09 15.79 -5.05
CA THR A 160 -18.89 14.43 -4.51
C THR A 160 -18.35 13.43 -5.54
N TRP A 161 -18.84 13.50 -6.78
CA TRP A 161 -18.42 12.60 -7.86
C TRP A 161 -16.99 12.86 -8.30
N LYS A 162 -16.57 14.12 -8.34
CA LYS A 162 -15.21 14.48 -8.65
C LYS A 162 -14.24 13.91 -7.60
N GLY A 163 -14.56 14.07 -6.33
CA GLY A 163 -13.72 13.53 -5.24
C GLY A 163 -13.60 12.01 -5.27
N LEU A 164 -14.70 11.29 -5.54
CA LEU A 164 -14.66 9.84 -5.73
C LEU A 164 -13.79 9.45 -6.92
N LEU A 165 -13.93 10.15 -8.04
CA LEU A 165 -13.15 9.91 -9.24
C LEU A 165 -11.67 10.19 -9.00
N ASP A 166 -11.32 11.25 -8.28
CA ASP A 166 -9.94 11.60 -7.95
C ASP A 166 -9.29 10.55 -7.04
N ALA A 167 -10.02 10.01 -6.05
CA ALA A 167 -9.55 8.89 -5.25
C ALA A 167 -9.36 7.60 -6.08
N MET A 168 -10.27 7.31 -7.00
CA MET A 168 -10.16 6.16 -7.92
C MET A 168 -8.97 6.31 -8.88
N ARG A 169 -8.69 7.51 -9.36
CA ARG A 169 -7.56 7.82 -10.22
C ARG A 169 -6.24 7.38 -9.62
N GLN A 170 -6.12 7.43 -8.27
CA GLN A 170 -4.89 7.06 -7.57
C GLN A 170 -4.51 5.58 -7.69
N VAL A 171 -5.43 4.70 -8.06
CA VAL A 171 -5.15 3.28 -8.32
C VAL A 171 -4.28 3.10 -9.56
N ALA A 172 -4.47 3.96 -10.55
CA ALA A 172 -3.79 3.88 -11.85
C ALA A 172 -2.73 4.97 -12.05
N GLY A 173 -2.80 6.04 -11.24
CA GLY A 173 -1.82 7.10 -11.26
C GLY A 173 -0.54 6.65 -10.59
N ASN A 174 0.58 6.73 -11.31
CA ASN A 174 1.82 6.74 -10.60
C ASN A 174 1.96 8.07 -9.86
N MET A 175 2.78 8.05 -8.82
CA MET A 175 3.01 9.15 -7.90
C MET A 175 3.59 10.43 -8.52
N GLY A 176 3.84 10.41 -9.82
CA GLY A 176 4.37 11.58 -10.46
C GLY A 176 3.47 12.79 -10.27
N GLY A 177 3.95 13.73 -9.52
CA GLY A 177 3.46 15.10 -9.48
C GLY A 177 2.13 15.39 -8.82
N ALA A 178 1.29 14.40 -8.59
CA ALA A 178 -0.07 14.76 -8.25
C ALA A 178 -0.28 15.07 -6.77
N LEU A 179 0.55 14.53 -5.84
CA LEU A 179 0.11 14.52 -4.46
C LEU A 179 1.26 14.39 -3.49
N GLU A 180 1.72 15.52 -3.06
CA GLU A 180 2.55 15.56 -1.88
C GLU A 180 1.77 14.99 -0.70
N PRO A 181 2.25 13.91 -0.07
CA PRO A 181 1.57 13.35 1.10
C PRO A 181 1.56 14.28 2.33
N ASN A 182 2.12 15.46 2.18
CA ASN A 182 2.26 16.48 3.22
C ASN A 182 1.10 17.46 3.33
N PHE A 183 0.17 17.48 2.36
CA PHE A 183 -0.93 18.44 2.36
C PHE A 183 -2.14 17.95 3.14
N LYS A 184 -2.91 18.91 3.67
CA LYS A 184 -4.19 18.64 4.36
C LYS A 184 -5.22 17.98 3.44
N GLU A 185 -5.08 18.18 2.14
CA GLU A 185 -6.04 17.79 1.09
C GLU A 185 -5.48 16.73 0.13
N GLY A 186 -4.41 16.03 0.50
CA GLY A 186 -3.81 14.98 -0.31
C GLY A 186 -4.80 13.88 -0.71
N LEU A 187 -4.44 13.06 -1.68
CA LEU A 187 -5.21 11.90 -2.13
C LEU A 187 -4.55 10.59 -1.65
N PRO A 188 -5.28 9.46 -1.59
CA PRO A 188 -4.72 8.21 -1.12
C PRO A 188 -3.69 7.64 -2.10
N ASN A 189 -2.54 7.21 -1.61
CA ASN A 189 -1.47 6.60 -2.40
C ASN A 189 -1.76 5.11 -2.64
N LEU A 190 -2.44 4.78 -3.74
CA LEU A 190 -2.99 3.44 -4.01
C LEU A 190 -2.21 2.63 -5.05
N TYR A 191 -1.42 3.29 -5.90
CA TYR A 191 -0.74 2.63 -6.99
C TYR A 191 0.22 1.55 -6.50
N CYS A 192 0.08 0.36 -7.05
CA CYS A 192 0.97 -0.79 -6.81
C CYS A 192 1.25 -1.60 -8.08
N GLY A 193 1.23 -0.94 -9.24
CA GLY A 193 1.52 -1.48 -10.55
C GLY A 193 0.28 -1.68 -11.43
N VAL A 194 0.42 -1.32 -12.71
CA VAL A 194 -0.63 -1.51 -13.74
C VAL A 194 -1.00 -2.98 -13.88
N PHE A 195 -0.01 -3.86 -13.76
CA PHE A 195 -0.24 -5.30 -13.82
C PHE A 195 -1.13 -5.81 -12.69
N ALA A 196 -1.04 -5.20 -11.49
CA ALA A 196 -1.90 -5.57 -10.37
C ALA A 196 -3.37 -5.29 -10.68
N ILE A 197 -3.69 -4.18 -11.33
CA ILE A 197 -5.06 -3.82 -11.75
C ILE A 197 -5.57 -4.83 -12.78
N GLN A 198 -4.78 -5.11 -13.82
CA GLN A 198 -5.14 -6.07 -14.87
C GLN A 198 -5.42 -7.47 -14.30
N LEU A 199 -4.56 -7.94 -13.39
CA LEU A 199 -4.72 -9.24 -12.76
C LEU A 199 -5.88 -9.27 -11.74
N ALA A 200 -6.13 -8.18 -11.02
CA ALA A 200 -7.27 -8.09 -10.11
C ALA A 200 -8.60 -8.20 -10.88
N PHE A 201 -8.69 -7.62 -12.07
CA PHE A 201 -9.85 -7.82 -12.94
C PHE A 201 -9.96 -9.28 -13.42
N LEU A 202 -8.85 -9.91 -13.80
CA LEU A 202 -8.83 -11.34 -14.13
C LEU A 202 -9.23 -12.22 -12.94
N PHE A 203 -8.90 -11.84 -11.70
CA PHE A 203 -9.38 -12.54 -10.50
C PHE A 203 -10.91 -12.56 -10.42
N LEU A 204 -11.56 -11.45 -10.75
CA LEU A 204 -13.01 -11.38 -10.77
C LEU A 204 -13.64 -12.26 -11.88
N MET A 205 -12.94 -12.42 -13.00
CA MET A 205 -13.37 -13.27 -14.11
C MET A 205 -13.07 -14.75 -13.90
N ALA A 206 -12.19 -15.12 -12.96
CA ALA A 206 -11.74 -16.49 -12.74
C ALA A 206 -12.87 -17.38 -12.22
N ARG A 207 -13.22 -18.44 -12.95
CA ARG A 207 -14.26 -19.40 -12.55
C ARG A 207 -13.85 -20.28 -11.36
N GLU A 208 -12.55 -20.49 -11.19
CA GLU A 208 -11.94 -21.27 -10.11
C GLU A 208 -11.97 -20.54 -8.76
N VAL A 209 -12.22 -19.25 -8.74
CA VAL A 209 -12.37 -18.46 -7.52
C VAL A 209 -13.84 -18.45 -7.12
N LYS A 210 -14.11 -18.87 -5.89
CA LYS A 210 -15.47 -18.90 -5.36
C LYS A 210 -16.08 -17.50 -5.31
N LEU A 211 -17.38 -17.39 -5.55
CA LEU A 211 -18.08 -16.11 -5.53
C LEU A 211 -17.89 -15.36 -4.19
N ARG A 212 -17.91 -16.08 -3.08
CA ARG A 212 -17.68 -15.50 -1.73
C ARG A 212 -16.31 -14.81 -1.62
N ASP A 213 -15.25 -15.45 -2.14
CA ASP A 213 -13.90 -14.87 -2.14
C ASP A 213 -13.87 -13.57 -2.97
N LYS A 214 -14.55 -13.56 -4.11
CA LYS A 214 -14.67 -12.36 -4.97
C LYS A 214 -15.43 -11.25 -4.26
N LEU A 215 -16.59 -11.58 -3.68
CA LEU A 215 -17.43 -10.61 -2.98
C LEU A 215 -16.71 -10.02 -1.75
N CYS A 216 -15.99 -10.83 -0.98
CA CYS A 216 -15.20 -10.34 0.14
C CYS A 216 -14.06 -9.41 -0.32
N ALA A 217 -13.35 -9.77 -1.39
CA ALA A 217 -12.28 -8.92 -1.92
C ALA A 217 -12.83 -7.59 -2.47
N VAL A 218 -13.93 -7.63 -3.22
CA VAL A 218 -14.60 -6.42 -3.72
C VAL A 218 -15.13 -5.58 -2.55
N PHE A 219 -15.75 -6.22 -1.55
CA PHE A 219 -16.20 -5.53 -0.35
C PHE A 219 -15.07 -4.77 0.34
N LEU A 220 -13.90 -5.40 0.54
CA LEU A 220 -12.75 -4.74 1.16
C LEU A 220 -12.28 -3.53 0.33
N LEU A 221 -12.14 -3.68 -0.99
CA LEU A 221 -11.73 -2.58 -1.86
C LEU A 221 -12.75 -1.42 -1.83
N LEU A 222 -14.04 -1.73 -1.92
CA LEU A 222 -15.11 -0.73 -1.85
C LEU A 222 -15.18 -0.08 -0.46
N PHE A 223 -14.99 -0.84 0.61
CA PHE A 223 -14.96 -0.33 1.97
C PHE A 223 -13.81 0.68 2.16
N PHE A 224 -12.62 0.37 1.63
CA PHE A 224 -11.52 1.33 1.64
C PHE A 224 -11.82 2.57 0.81
N MET A 225 -12.37 2.41 -0.41
CA MET A 225 -12.76 3.55 -1.24
C MET A 225 -13.77 4.46 -0.53
N LEU A 226 -14.78 3.88 0.12
CA LEU A 226 -15.72 4.62 0.94
C LEU A 226 -15.05 5.27 2.16
N SER A 227 -14.07 4.59 2.77
CA SER A 227 -13.32 5.13 3.91
C SER A 227 -12.45 6.33 3.55
N PHE A 228 -11.99 6.42 2.30
CA PHE A 228 -11.28 7.60 1.81
C PHE A 228 -12.21 8.81 1.60
N ILE A 229 -13.49 8.58 1.39
CA ILE A 229 -14.46 9.61 1.00
C ILE A 229 -15.34 10.03 2.16
N ILE A 230 -15.78 9.07 3.01
CA ILE A 230 -16.72 9.31 4.09
C ILE A 230 -15.97 9.75 5.36
N ARG A 231 -16.25 10.97 5.82
CA ARG A 231 -15.57 11.58 6.95
C ARG A 231 -15.72 10.80 8.27
N GLN A 232 -16.86 10.13 8.49
CA GLN A 232 -17.08 9.28 9.66
C GLN A 232 -16.16 8.05 9.67
N LEU A 233 -15.94 7.43 8.52
CA LEU A 233 -15.04 6.29 8.39
C LEU A 233 -13.58 6.72 8.56
N ASP A 234 -13.20 7.85 7.96
CA ASP A 234 -11.87 8.44 8.15
C ASP A 234 -11.58 8.73 9.62
N TYR A 235 -12.54 9.31 10.36
CA TYR A 235 -12.46 9.54 11.79
C TYR A 235 -12.22 8.26 12.58
N ILE A 236 -12.94 7.17 12.24
CA ILE A 236 -12.74 5.86 12.89
C ILE A 236 -11.36 5.32 12.59
N TRP A 237 -10.93 5.35 11.32
CA TRP A 237 -9.60 4.88 10.94
C TRP A 237 -8.49 5.60 11.70
N HIS A 238 -8.60 6.89 11.92
CA HIS A 238 -7.59 7.69 12.57
C HIS A 238 -7.67 7.68 14.11
N GLY A 239 -8.33 6.68 14.72
CA GLY A 239 -8.40 6.53 16.17
C GLY A 239 -9.30 7.56 16.83
N PHE A 240 -10.46 7.83 16.21
CA PHE A 240 -11.49 8.75 16.69
C PHE A 240 -11.03 10.21 16.76
N HIS A 241 -10.18 10.62 15.83
CA HIS A 241 -9.82 12.01 15.60
C HIS A 241 -9.54 12.28 14.11
N PHE A 242 -9.33 13.53 13.73
CA PHE A 242 -8.91 13.89 12.38
C PHE A 242 -7.42 14.19 12.36
N PRO A 243 -6.67 13.66 11.39
CA PRO A 243 -5.27 14.04 11.23
C PRO A 243 -5.16 15.50 10.81
N ASN A 244 -4.24 16.25 11.40
CA ASN A 244 -3.98 17.63 11.02
C ASN A 244 -3.37 17.74 9.61
N MET A 245 -2.59 16.73 9.22
CA MET A 245 -1.87 16.62 7.93
C MET A 245 -1.80 15.17 7.54
N ILE A 246 -1.46 14.90 6.28
CA ILE A 246 -1.17 13.55 5.78
C ILE A 246 -2.39 12.64 5.92
N PRO A 247 -3.47 12.88 5.17
CA PRO A 247 -4.65 12.03 5.20
C PRO A 247 -4.37 10.64 4.60
N TYR A 248 -5.29 9.72 4.78
CA TYR A 248 -5.29 8.39 4.12
C TYR A 248 -4.11 7.47 4.45
N ARG A 249 -3.52 7.60 5.64
CA ARG A 249 -2.35 6.83 6.08
C ARG A 249 -2.57 5.32 6.05
N PHE A 250 -3.81 4.85 6.07
CA PHE A 250 -4.20 3.43 6.00
C PHE A 250 -4.31 2.88 4.57
N SER A 251 -4.00 3.68 3.53
CA SER A 251 -4.22 3.29 2.13
C SER A 251 -3.36 2.10 1.65
N PHE A 252 -2.26 1.77 2.35
CA PHE A 252 -1.47 0.57 2.07
C PHE A 252 -2.26 -0.74 2.20
N LEU A 253 -3.32 -0.75 3.00
CA LEU A 253 -4.20 -1.90 3.16
C LEU A 253 -4.97 -2.21 1.88
N PHE A 254 -5.37 -1.17 1.14
CA PHE A 254 -5.97 -1.32 -0.18
C PHE A 254 -5.00 -1.99 -1.16
N SER A 255 -3.76 -1.49 -1.23
CA SER A 255 -2.72 -2.06 -2.10
C SER A 255 -2.42 -3.52 -1.73
N PHE A 256 -2.42 -3.86 -0.45
CA PHE A 256 -2.26 -5.25 0.01
C PHE A 256 -3.38 -6.17 -0.53
N VAL A 257 -4.65 -5.75 -0.43
CA VAL A 257 -5.79 -6.52 -0.94
C VAL A 257 -5.72 -6.66 -2.47
N LEU A 258 -5.40 -5.58 -3.18
CA LEU A 258 -5.28 -5.59 -4.64
C LEU A 258 -4.18 -6.56 -5.10
N LEU A 259 -3.03 -6.53 -4.45
CA LEU A 259 -1.91 -7.45 -4.74
C LEU A 259 -2.24 -8.91 -4.40
N TYR A 260 -2.99 -9.16 -3.33
CA TYR A 260 -3.50 -10.49 -3.01
C TYR A 260 -4.40 -11.05 -4.13
N MET A 261 -5.36 -10.24 -4.62
CA MET A 261 -6.22 -10.61 -5.75
C MET A 261 -5.39 -10.89 -7.00
N ALA A 262 -4.47 -9.99 -7.31
CA ALA A 262 -3.60 -10.07 -8.47
C ALA A 262 -2.72 -11.33 -8.44
N TYR A 263 -2.12 -11.66 -7.31
CA TYR A 263 -1.31 -12.89 -7.19
C TYR A 263 -2.16 -14.16 -7.36
N ARG A 264 -3.36 -14.21 -6.81
CA ARG A 264 -4.29 -15.33 -7.04
C ARG A 264 -4.65 -15.50 -8.52
N ALA A 265 -4.91 -14.41 -9.23
CA ALA A 265 -5.13 -14.45 -10.68
C ALA A 265 -3.89 -14.93 -11.44
N TRP A 266 -2.70 -14.47 -11.04
CA TRP A 266 -1.45 -14.93 -11.62
C TRP A 266 -1.27 -16.45 -11.50
N LEU A 267 -1.61 -17.03 -10.38
CA LEU A 267 -1.57 -18.50 -10.21
C LEU A 267 -2.51 -19.22 -11.18
N LEU A 268 -3.62 -18.58 -11.55
CA LEU A 268 -4.63 -19.09 -12.48
C LEU A 268 -4.40 -18.64 -13.95
N ARG A 269 -3.33 -17.89 -14.26
CA ARG A 269 -3.10 -17.24 -15.55
C ARG A 269 -3.21 -18.17 -16.77
N ARG A 270 -2.96 -19.47 -16.59
CA ARG A 270 -3.10 -20.48 -17.66
C ARG A 270 -4.55 -20.82 -18.00
N ARG A 271 -5.49 -20.56 -17.09
CA ARG A 271 -6.92 -20.85 -17.26
C ARG A 271 -7.64 -19.78 -18.08
N PHE A 272 -7.14 -18.55 -18.07
CA PHE A 272 -7.77 -17.47 -18.83
C PHE A 272 -7.62 -17.69 -20.34
N SER A 273 -8.67 -17.42 -21.10
CA SER A 273 -8.61 -17.36 -22.56
C SER A 273 -7.98 -16.06 -23.03
N VAL A 274 -7.69 -15.96 -24.31
CA VAL A 274 -7.22 -14.71 -24.95
C VAL A 274 -8.24 -13.59 -24.71
N TRP A 275 -9.53 -13.88 -24.83
CA TRP A 275 -10.60 -12.91 -24.61
C TRP A 275 -10.66 -12.35 -23.18
N HIS A 276 -10.39 -13.20 -22.17
CA HIS A 276 -10.28 -12.71 -20.79
C HIS A 276 -9.11 -11.72 -20.64
N ILE A 277 -7.97 -12.02 -21.26
CA ILE A 277 -6.78 -11.15 -21.20
C ILE A 277 -7.05 -9.83 -21.91
N LEU A 278 -7.67 -9.86 -23.09
CA LEU A 278 -8.04 -8.65 -23.83
C LEU A 278 -9.09 -7.82 -23.09
N ALA A 279 -10.11 -8.46 -22.51
CA ALA A 279 -11.10 -7.75 -21.68
C ALA A 279 -10.45 -7.08 -20.47
N ALA A 280 -9.49 -7.76 -19.81
CA ALA A 280 -8.76 -7.17 -18.70
C ALA A 280 -7.85 -6.01 -19.14
N MET A 281 -7.25 -6.11 -20.33
CA MET A 281 -6.50 -5.00 -20.93
C MET A 281 -7.40 -3.81 -21.20
N LEU A 282 -8.57 -4.01 -21.81
CA LEU A 282 -9.52 -2.93 -22.10
C LEU A 282 -10.05 -2.27 -20.82
N PHE A 283 -10.40 -3.08 -19.81
CA PHE A 283 -10.81 -2.56 -18.51
C PHE A 283 -9.71 -1.72 -17.85
N THR A 284 -8.49 -2.25 -17.79
CA THR A 284 -7.36 -1.52 -17.21
C THR A 284 -7.04 -0.26 -18.01
N GLY A 285 -7.11 -0.34 -19.34
CA GLY A 285 -6.99 0.83 -20.21
C GLY A 285 -8.03 1.89 -19.92
N ALA A 286 -9.29 1.51 -19.71
CA ALA A 286 -10.36 2.44 -19.33
C ALA A 286 -10.09 3.08 -17.96
N VAL A 287 -9.62 2.29 -16.97
CA VAL A 287 -9.19 2.83 -15.65
C VAL A 287 -8.05 3.82 -15.83
N LEU A 288 -7.05 3.52 -16.65
CA LEU A 288 -5.97 4.46 -16.98
C LEU A 288 -6.49 5.72 -17.65
N CYS A 289 -7.39 5.63 -18.62
CA CYS A 289 -8.01 6.80 -19.28
C CYS A 289 -8.78 7.68 -18.31
N CYS A 290 -9.57 7.07 -17.41
CA CYS A 290 -10.33 7.81 -16.39
C CYS A 290 -9.40 8.42 -15.31
N SER A 291 -8.24 7.84 -15.09
CA SER A 291 -7.30 8.24 -14.05
C SER A 291 -6.40 9.39 -14.46
N ASN A 292 -6.18 9.56 -15.74
CA ASN A 292 -5.30 10.59 -16.26
C ASN A 292 -6.13 11.79 -16.71
N ASP A 293 -5.85 12.94 -16.15
CA ASP A 293 -6.25 14.19 -16.74
C ASP A 293 -5.34 14.40 -17.96
N LEU A 294 -5.82 14.00 -19.13
CA LEU A 294 -5.09 14.09 -20.40
C LEU A 294 -4.78 15.54 -20.78
N THR A 295 -5.34 16.50 -20.06
CA THR A 295 -5.15 17.93 -20.29
C THR A 295 -4.12 18.56 -19.38
N HIS A 296 -3.65 17.83 -18.34
CA HIS A 296 -2.65 18.35 -17.41
C HIS A 296 -1.25 18.09 -17.97
N THR A 297 -0.65 19.12 -18.55
CA THR A 297 0.76 19.17 -18.93
C THR A 297 1.55 19.77 -17.76
N GLU A 298 2.39 19.00 -17.11
CA GLU A 298 3.39 19.51 -16.16
C GLU A 298 4.75 19.60 -16.85
N THR A 299 5.41 20.73 -16.65
CA THR A 299 6.79 20.93 -17.08
C THR A 299 7.71 20.25 -16.06
N ALA A 300 8.24 19.10 -16.39
CA ALA A 300 9.28 18.47 -15.57
C ALA A 300 10.66 18.98 -16.03
N GLU A 301 11.33 19.75 -15.20
CA GLU A 301 12.74 20.09 -15.40
C GLU A 301 13.62 18.95 -14.86
N ALA A 302 14.10 18.12 -15.75
CA ALA A 302 15.12 17.13 -15.43
C ALA A 302 16.38 17.40 -16.28
N PHE A 303 17.51 17.52 -15.64
CA PHE A 303 18.81 17.77 -16.32
C PHE A 303 18.87 19.05 -17.18
N GLY A 304 18.12 20.11 -16.82
CA GLY A 304 18.07 21.35 -17.57
C GLY A 304 17.24 21.28 -18.86
N ILE A 305 16.46 20.25 -19.05
CA ILE A 305 15.53 20.09 -20.18
C ILE A 305 14.12 20.19 -19.65
N ALA A 306 13.39 21.23 -20.07
CA ALA A 306 11.94 21.34 -19.82
C ALA A 306 11.21 20.42 -20.79
N LEU A 307 10.65 19.33 -20.29
CA LEU A 307 9.79 18.42 -21.05
C LEU A 307 8.34 18.66 -20.67
N GLU A 308 7.59 19.29 -21.53
CA GLU A 308 6.13 19.27 -21.45
C GLU A 308 5.64 17.89 -21.91
N VAL A 309 5.24 17.06 -20.98
CA VAL A 309 4.81 15.72 -21.36
C VAL A 309 3.54 15.35 -20.57
N PRO A 310 2.49 14.90 -21.26
CA PRO A 310 1.44 14.09 -20.65
C PRO A 310 2.03 12.71 -20.33
N VAL A 311 3.14 12.72 -19.58
CA VAL A 311 4.09 11.60 -19.47
C VAL A 311 3.49 10.43 -18.74
N TYR A 312 2.63 10.68 -17.77
CA TYR A 312 2.17 9.65 -16.85
C TYR A 312 1.22 8.64 -17.47
N ALA A 313 0.35 9.07 -18.37
CA ALA A 313 -0.58 8.21 -19.05
C ALA A 313 0.11 7.28 -20.05
N LEU A 314 1.02 7.83 -20.86
CA LEU A 314 1.58 7.10 -22.00
C LEU A 314 2.44 5.92 -21.58
N TYR A 315 3.32 6.08 -20.61
CA TYR A 315 4.17 4.95 -20.21
C TYR A 315 3.39 3.86 -19.45
N ASN A 316 2.32 4.20 -18.71
CA ASN A 316 1.43 3.21 -18.10
C ASN A 316 0.70 2.38 -19.15
N PHE A 317 0.29 2.97 -20.27
CA PHE A 317 -0.23 2.21 -21.42
C PHE A 317 0.84 1.32 -22.04
N GLY A 318 2.08 1.79 -22.11
CA GLY A 318 3.22 0.98 -22.55
C GLY A 318 3.41 -0.26 -21.67
N PHE A 319 3.37 -0.12 -20.35
CA PHE A 319 3.41 -1.25 -19.42
C PHE A 319 2.21 -2.17 -19.56
N LEU A 320 1.00 -1.63 -19.68
CA LEU A 320 -0.21 -2.44 -19.92
C LEU A 320 -0.09 -3.31 -21.16
N LEU A 321 0.36 -2.74 -22.27
CA LEU A 321 0.57 -3.46 -23.52
C LEU A 321 1.67 -4.53 -23.38
N ALA A 322 2.78 -4.20 -22.72
CA ALA A 322 3.87 -5.13 -22.47
C ALA A 322 3.42 -6.32 -21.60
N PHE A 323 2.69 -6.09 -20.52
CA PHE A 323 2.14 -7.17 -19.69
C PHE A 323 1.13 -8.03 -20.46
N THR A 324 0.25 -7.40 -21.22
CA THR A 324 -0.71 -8.11 -22.07
C THR A 324 0.00 -8.99 -23.09
N ALA A 325 1.03 -8.45 -23.76
CA ALA A 325 1.84 -9.21 -24.71
C ALA A 325 2.54 -10.40 -24.02
N CYS A 326 3.10 -10.21 -22.82
CA CYS A 326 3.71 -11.28 -22.04
C CYS A 326 2.71 -12.39 -21.67
N LEU A 327 1.49 -12.03 -21.28
CA LEU A 327 0.42 -12.99 -20.96
C LEU A 327 0.00 -13.77 -22.22
N LEU A 328 -0.19 -13.09 -23.34
CA LEU A 328 -0.54 -13.70 -24.63
C LEU A 328 0.57 -14.58 -25.17
N TYR A 329 1.82 -14.14 -25.09
CA TYR A 329 2.98 -14.93 -25.47
C TYR A 329 3.08 -16.23 -24.68
N GLY A 330 2.82 -16.19 -23.37
CA GLY A 330 2.77 -17.37 -22.51
C GLY A 330 1.64 -18.36 -22.89
N LYS A 331 0.66 -17.94 -23.71
CA LYS A 331 -0.44 -18.75 -24.24
C LYS A 331 -0.11 -19.43 -25.57
N LYS A 332 0.95 -19.01 -26.25
CA LYS A 332 1.31 -19.56 -27.53
C LYS A 332 1.45 -21.10 -27.44
N LYS A 333 0.65 -21.79 -28.25
CA LYS A 333 0.68 -23.25 -28.33
C LYS A 333 1.56 -23.67 -29.53
N VAL A 334 2.36 -24.70 -29.35
CA VAL A 334 3.04 -25.36 -30.44
C VAL A 334 2.07 -26.40 -30.98
N LYS A 335 1.75 -26.32 -32.28
CA LYS A 335 0.95 -27.34 -32.97
C LYS A 335 1.81 -28.61 -33.07
N ILE A 336 1.22 -29.74 -32.76
CA ILE A 336 1.79 -31.08 -32.94
C ILE A 336 0.89 -31.75 -33.95
N ALA A 337 1.44 -32.32 -35.01
CA ALA A 337 0.70 -33.11 -36.00
C ALA A 337 0.16 -34.38 -35.32
N GLU A 338 -0.98 -34.87 -35.76
CA GLU A 338 -1.60 -36.07 -35.17
C GLU A 338 -0.75 -37.32 -35.36
N ASP A 339 0.04 -37.34 -36.45
CA ASP A 339 0.95 -38.40 -36.87
C ASP A 339 2.43 -38.13 -36.51
N ALA A 340 2.68 -37.14 -35.63
CA ALA A 340 4.04 -36.73 -35.31
C ALA A 340 4.82 -37.86 -34.59
N GLU A 341 6.06 -38.08 -34.98
CA GLU A 341 6.97 -39.00 -34.30
C GLU A 341 7.27 -38.56 -32.85
N SER A 342 7.67 -39.49 -32.01
CA SER A 342 7.99 -39.25 -30.61
C SER A 342 9.02 -38.15 -30.39
N ALA A 343 9.99 -38.03 -31.29
CA ALA A 343 11.02 -36.98 -31.28
C ALA A 343 10.44 -35.59 -31.56
N GLU A 344 9.48 -35.47 -32.49
CA GLU A 344 8.79 -34.20 -32.79
C GLU A 344 7.88 -33.77 -31.65
N VAL A 345 7.16 -34.69 -31.03
CA VAL A 345 6.35 -34.45 -29.84
C VAL A 345 7.23 -33.94 -28.71
N SER A 346 8.41 -34.51 -28.51
CA SER A 346 9.37 -34.07 -27.46
C SER A 346 9.91 -32.67 -27.75
N ARG A 347 10.28 -32.35 -28.99
CA ARG A 347 10.71 -31.01 -29.43
C ARG A 347 9.59 -29.97 -29.25
N ALA A 348 8.35 -30.31 -29.60
CA ALA A 348 7.20 -29.45 -29.44
C ALA A 348 6.92 -29.14 -27.95
N ARG A 349 7.00 -30.15 -27.07
CA ARG A 349 6.88 -29.97 -25.59
C ARG A 349 7.99 -29.09 -25.05
N TYR A 350 9.22 -29.26 -25.49
CA TYR A 350 10.35 -28.42 -25.12
C TYR A 350 10.11 -26.95 -25.53
N ARG A 351 9.76 -26.70 -26.81
CA ARG A 351 9.41 -25.33 -27.27
C ARG A 351 8.28 -24.71 -26.45
N GLN A 352 7.24 -25.48 -26.14
CA GLN A 352 6.13 -25.03 -25.31
C GLN A 352 6.61 -24.62 -23.89
N SER A 353 7.57 -25.37 -23.34
CA SER A 353 8.20 -25.04 -22.07
C SER A 353 9.00 -23.76 -22.17
N CYS A 354 9.78 -23.57 -23.21
CA CYS A 354 10.56 -22.36 -23.47
C CYS A 354 9.67 -21.11 -23.53
N TYR A 355 8.55 -21.12 -24.28
CA TYR A 355 7.62 -19.99 -24.31
C TYR A 355 7.10 -19.61 -22.93
N ARG A 356 6.83 -20.59 -22.07
CA ARG A 356 6.35 -20.35 -20.70
C ARG A 356 7.43 -19.75 -19.81
N VAL A 357 8.66 -20.20 -19.94
CA VAL A 357 9.80 -19.69 -19.17
C VAL A 357 10.10 -18.25 -19.61
N HIS A 358 10.24 -18.00 -20.90
CA HIS A 358 10.51 -16.67 -21.45
C HIS A 358 9.41 -15.67 -21.08
N SER A 359 8.12 -16.06 -21.13
CA SER A 359 7.01 -15.20 -20.69
C SER A 359 7.15 -14.78 -19.23
N ARG A 360 7.62 -15.67 -18.35
CA ARG A 360 7.82 -15.34 -16.93
C ARG A 360 8.96 -14.35 -16.71
N TRP A 361 10.08 -14.58 -17.41
CA TRP A 361 11.20 -13.65 -17.37
C TRP A 361 10.82 -12.29 -17.94
N ALA A 362 10.11 -12.27 -19.06
CA ALA A 362 9.62 -11.02 -19.65
C ALA A 362 8.71 -10.26 -18.68
N VAL A 363 7.77 -10.94 -17.99
CA VAL A 363 6.95 -10.30 -16.97
C VAL A 363 7.81 -9.70 -15.84
N LEU A 364 8.79 -10.44 -15.33
CA LEU A 364 9.68 -9.93 -14.28
C LEU A 364 10.46 -8.70 -14.76
N THR A 365 10.96 -8.72 -15.98
CA THR A 365 11.67 -7.57 -16.57
C THR A 365 10.75 -6.35 -16.65
N VAL A 366 9.52 -6.53 -17.14
CA VAL A 366 8.54 -5.43 -17.23
C VAL A 366 8.18 -4.90 -15.86
N VAL A 367 8.02 -5.77 -14.84
CA VAL A 367 7.79 -5.35 -13.44
C VAL A 367 8.96 -4.52 -12.91
N ILE A 368 10.18 -4.95 -13.15
CA ILE A 368 11.37 -4.20 -12.72
C ILE A 368 11.40 -2.83 -13.40
N LEU A 369 11.17 -2.76 -14.71
CA LEU A 369 11.13 -1.50 -15.45
C LEU A 369 10.02 -0.57 -14.95
N GLU A 370 8.83 -1.11 -14.69
CA GLU A 370 7.71 -0.33 -14.13
C GLU A 370 8.05 0.22 -12.75
N MET A 371 8.62 -0.61 -11.86
CA MET A 371 8.99 -0.16 -10.52
C MET A 371 10.15 0.83 -10.54
N CYS A 372 11.12 0.66 -11.43
CA CYS A 372 12.17 1.65 -11.65
C CYS A 372 11.61 2.98 -12.15
N ALA A 373 10.69 2.95 -13.13
CA ALA A 373 10.03 4.15 -13.62
C ALA A 373 9.24 4.86 -12.52
N ASN A 374 8.51 4.11 -11.70
CA ASN A 374 7.77 4.63 -10.56
C ASN A 374 8.71 5.28 -9.51
N LEU A 375 9.82 4.60 -9.19
CA LEU A 375 10.81 5.09 -8.24
C LEU A 375 11.51 6.36 -8.75
N LEU A 376 11.88 6.40 -10.03
CA LEU A 376 12.49 7.57 -10.66
C LEU A 376 11.51 8.76 -10.69
N SER A 377 10.28 8.50 -11.10
CA SER A 377 9.21 9.50 -11.12
C SER A 377 9.02 10.10 -9.72
N PHE A 378 8.91 9.24 -8.71
CA PHE A 378 8.80 9.67 -7.33
C PHE A 378 10.01 10.50 -6.87
N GLY A 379 11.24 10.05 -7.14
CA GLY A 379 12.46 10.76 -6.76
C GLY A 379 12.63 12.14 -7.45
N LEU A 380 12.06 12.32 -8.63
CA LEU A 380 12.05 13.62 -9.33
C LEU A 380 11.06 14.61 -8.70
N TYR A 381 9.89 14.13 -8.24
CA TYR A 381 8.86 14.99 -7.64
C TYR A 381 9.02 15.21 -6.14
N PHE A 382 9.71 14.32 -5.46
CA PHE A 382 10.06 14.45 -4.03
C PHE A 382 11.58 14.45 -3.86
N PRO A 383 12.28 15.46 -4.36
CA PRO A 383 13.71 15.59 -4.12
C PRO A 383 13.92 15.74 -2.61
N GLY A 384 14.84 15.00 -2.07
CA GLY A 384 15.27 15.18 -0.68
C GLY A 384 15.82 16.59 -0.44
N THR A 385 15.82 17.03 0.80
CA THR A 385 16.44 18.29 1.17
C THR A 385 17.95 18.23 0.90
N GLY A 386 18.48 19.20 0.14
CA GLY A 386 19.91 19.27 -0.16
C GLY A 386 20.74 19.40 1.12
N VAL A 387 21.73 18.53 1.30
CA VAL A 387 22.61 18.51 2.49
C VAL A 387 23.31 19.85 2.68
N SER A 388 23.62 20.53 1.60
CA SER A 388 24.24 21.87 1.62
C SER A 388 23.32 22.98 2.14
N ASN A 389 22.01 22.78 2.06
CA ASN A 389 21.01 23.76 2.46
C ASN A 389 20.40 23.46 3.83
N TYR A 390 20.61 22.27 4.37
CA TYR A 390 20.06 21.84 5.64
C TYR A 390 21.18 21.35 6.57
N PRO A 391 21.29 21.89 7.73
CA PRO A 391 20.51 22.97 8.34
C PRO A 391 21.24 24.35 8.22
N LYS A 392 20.81 25.14 7.30
CA LYS A 392 21.39 26.47 7.09
C LYS A 392 21.16 27.34 8.34
N GLY A 393 22.23 27.95 8.85
CA GLY A 393 22.16 28.81 10.04
C GLY A 393 22.15 28.08 11.39
N ARG A 394 22.26 26.73 11.42
CA ARG A 394 22.27 25.92 12.63
C ARG A 394 23.33 26.38 13.64
N GLU A 395 24.56 26.63 13.21
CA GLU A 395 25.66 27.03 14.10
C GLU A 395 25.38 28.36 14.78
N ALA A 396 24.82 29.34 14.06
CA ALA A 396 24.45 30.61 14.61
C ALA A 396 23.29 30.48 15.64
N ALA A 397 22.24 29.73 15.30
CA ALA A 397 21.12 29.47 16.20
C ALA A 397 21.59 28.70 17.46
N ALA A 398 22.36 27.60 17.28
CA ALA A 398 22.85 26.82 18.40
C ALA A 398 23.80 27.64 19.33
N SER A 399 24.62 28.52 18.77
CA SER A 399 25.50 29.39 19.57
C SER A 399 24.68 30.43 20.34
N MET A 400 23.64 30.97 19.76
CA MET A 400 22.71 31.89 20.43
C MET A 400 22.00 31.22 21.59
N PHE A 401 21.44 30.01 21.38
CA PHE A 401 20.78 29.26 22.48
C PHE A 401 21.75 28.82 23.55
N ARG A 402 23.00 28.50 23.22
CA ARG A 402 24.05 28.20 24.20
C ARG A 402 24.34 29.44 25.06
N TYR A 403 24.49 30.61 24.43
CA TYR A 403 24.73 31.86 25.12
C TYR A 403 23.54 32.23 26.05
N MET A 404 22.29 32.04 25.60
CA MET A 404 21.10 32.22 26.42
C MET A 404 21.10 31.30 27.67
N ARG A 405 21.42 30.02 27.44
CA ARG A 405 21.44 29.01 28.51
C ARG A 405 22.50 29.27 29.57
N GLU A 406 23.63 29.81 29.18
CA GLU A 406 24.68 30.19 30.15
C GLU A 406 24.32 31.37 31.03
N ARG A 407 23.35 32.20 30.61
CA ARG A 407 22.92 33.41 31.32
C ARG A 407 21.58 33.27 32.01
N GLU A 408 20.78 32.30 31.60
CA GLU A 408 19.50 32.04 32.22
C GLU A 408 19.71 31.37 33.61
N LYS A 409 19.10 31.93 34.61
CA LYS A 409 19.19 31.41 35.98
C LYS A 409 18.20 30.32 36.28
N GLU A 410 17.12 30.26 35.50
CA GLU A 410 16.10 29.24 35.65
C GLU A 410 16.58 27.95 34.94
N PRO A 411 16.55 26.79 35.61
CA PRO A 411 17.01 25.53 35.05
C PRO A 411 16.14 25.05 33.89
N PHE A 412 14.92 25.54 33.79
CA PHE A 412 13.97 25.17 32.72
C PHE A 412 13.26 26.43 32.19
N TYR A 413 13.55 26.76 30.93
CA TYR A 413 12.85 27.78 30.16
C TYR A 413 12.48 27.25 28.80
N ARG A 414 11.47 27.84 28.15
CA ARG A 414 11.09 27.56 26.79
C ARG A 414 11.44 28.73 25.89
N ALA A 415 11.83 28.39 24.67
CA ALA A 415 12.14 29.35 23.63
C ALA A 415 11.49 28.95 22.32
N GLU A 416 11.22 29.89 21.45
CA GLU A 416 10.70 29.65 20.12
C GLU A 416 11.43 30.50 19.10
N VAL A 417 11.75 29.90 17.95
CA VAL A 417 12.30 30.60 16.80
C VAL A 417 11.15 31.01 15.89
N THR A 418 10.93 32.30 15.71
CA THR A 418 9.81 32.84 14.92
C THR A 418 9.92 32.50 13.42
N HIS A 419 11.11 32.16 12.93
CA HIS A 419 11.36 31.70 11.56
C HIS A 419 12.01 30.31 11.62
N ALA A 420 11.24 29.33 12.08
CA ALA A 420 11.67 27.95 12.12
C ALA A 420 11.98 27.43 10.71
N GLN A 421 13.11 26.74 10.57
CA GLN A 421 13.50 26.09 9.32
C GLN A 421 12.93 24.68 9.21
N THR A 422 12.68 24.06 10.35
CA THR A 422 12.12 22.72 10.44
C THR A 422 11.15 22.60 11.61
N LEU A 423 10.31 21.58 11.59
CA LEU A 423 9.41 21.29 12.70
C LEU A 423 10.13 20.81 13.97
N ASN A 424 11.43 20.47 13.88
CA ASN A 424 12.25 19.98 14.97
C ASN A 424 13.44 20.91 15.24
N ASP A 425 13.28 22.20 15.02
CA ASP A 425 14.34 23.19 15.23
C ASP A 425 14.83 23.23 16.69
N ASP A 426 13.97 22.96 17.63
CA ASP A 426 14.28 22.81 19.04
C ASP A 426 15.28 21.70 19.31
N ALA A 427 15.00 20.49 18.83
CA ALA A 427 15.92 19.35 18.95
C ALA A 427 17.23 19.58 18.14
N LEU A 428 17.12 20.18 16.96
CA LEU A 428 18.26 20.45 16.09
C LEU A 428 19.23 21.47 16.71
N ASN A 429 18.72 22.52 17.34
CA ASN A 429 19.48 23.61 17.90
C ASN A 429 19.70 23.49 19.41
N GLY A 430 19.13 22.46 20.05
CA GLY A 430 19.34 22.12 21.46
C GLY A 430 18.69 23.08 22.43
N TYR A 431 17.45 23.53 22.18
CA TYR A 431 16.67 24.33 23.12
C TYR A 431 15.36 23.63 23.46
N ASN A 432 14.69 24.07 24.52
CA ASN A 432 13.38 23.58 24.90
C ASN A 432 12.30 24.36 24.12
N GLY A 433 11.70 23.75 23.12
CA GLY A 433 10.62 24.32 22.31
C GLY A 433 9.29 24.44 23.09
N ILE A 434 8.32 25.16 22.48
CA ILE A 434 6.97 25.35 23.00
C ILE A 434 6.04 24.25 22.48
#